data_a56c0fc153bbe5bb9abd526436afe328
#
_entry.id   a56c0fc153bbe5bb9abd526436afe328
#
_cell.length_a   1.000
_cell.length_b   1.000
_cell.length_c   1.000
_cell.angle_alpha   90.00
_cell.angle_beta   90.00
_cell.angle_gamma   90.00
#
_symmetry.space_group_name_H-M   'P 1'
#
loop_
_entity.id
_entity.type
_entity.pdbx_description
1 polymer ?
#
loop_
_entity_poly.entity_id
_entity_poly.type
_entity_poly.pdbx_seq_one_letter_code
_entity_poly.pdbx_strand_id
1 'polypeptide(L)'
;HDKKIDRTTTGKGYPADYTLEELRQFRLKSGTGHKTAHLIPTLEEVMSLCKGKILVNIDKGYDYFKDVYAVLKETGTVQQCIIKAGLPYEQVKAENGDVLDKVIFMPIVQLHKDGAEAVIDSYQTHMKPAAYELVFDSDSPEILNLIKKVRNTGSNLFINSLWPELCGGHDDDRAVELHQPDESWGWIIGQGAKLIQTDRPALLLEYLREKKLHD
;
A
#
# COMPACT_ATOMS: atom_id res chain seq x y z
N HIS A 1 9.61 3.73 -5.49
CA HIS A 1 8.60 3.12 -6.37
C HIS A 1 9.17 2.75 -7.75
N ASP A 2 9.86 3.67 -8.41
CA ASP A 2 10.42 3.43 -9.75
C ASP A 2 11.60 2.45 -9.69
N LYS A 3 11.85 1.75 -10.79
CA LYS A 3 13.04 0.89 -10.89
C LYS A 3 14.34 1.68 -10.84
N LYS A 4 14.33 2.93 -11.35
CA LYS A 4 15.48 3.85 -11.40
C LYS A 4 15.29 5.03 -10.47
N ILE A 5 16.40 5.60 -10.00
CA ILE A 5 16.41 6.76 -9.09
C ILE A 5 16.28 8.11 -9.80
N ASP A 6 16.23 8.14 -11.12
CA ASP A 6 16.33 9.35 -11.96
C ASP A 6 15.23 10.38 -11.72
N ARG A 7 13.97 9.93 -11.55
CA ARG A 7 12.82 10.82 -11.40
C ARG A 7 12.82 11.53 -10.06
N THR A 8 13.08 10.78 -8.98
CA THR A 8 12.90 11.25 -7.60
C THR A 8 14.18 11.76 -6.96
N THR A 9 15.36 11.56 -7.58
CA THR A 9 16.64 11.98 -7.05
C THR A 9 17.52 12.66 -8.09
N THR A 10 18.66 13.24 -7.65
CA THR A 10 19.69 13.78 -8.53
C THR A 10 20.59 12.71 -9.13
N GLY A 11 20.50 11.44 -8.69
CA GLY A 11 21.20 10.28 -9.24
C GLY A 11 20.54 9.77 -10.52
N LYS A 12 21.15 8.75 -11.14
CA LYS A 12 20.66 8.07 -12.34
C LYS A 12 20.89 6.57 -12.24
N GLY A 13 20.11 5.77 -12.96
CA GLY A 13 20.27 4.33 -13.00
C GLY A 13 19.55 3.59 -11.86
N TYR A 14 19.98 2.38 -11.58
CA TYR A 14 19.30 1.51 -10.61
C TYR A 14 19.89 1.69 -9.21
N PRO A 15 19.08 1.64 -8.15
CA PRO A 15 19.60 1.68 -6.77
C PRO A 15 20.66 0.61 -6.50
N ALA A 16 20.50 -0.58 -7.11
CA ALA A 16 21.43 -1.71 -6.92
C ALA A 16 22.83 -1.49 -7.52
N ASP A 17 23.00 -0.47 -8.36
CA ASP A 17 24.30 -0.11 -8.94
C ASP A 17 25.18 0.70 -7.95
N TYR A 18 24.65 1.05 -6.78
CA TYR A 18 25.27 1.94 -5.81
C TYR A 18 25.35 1.30 -4.42
N THR A 19 26.38 1.66 -3.68
CA THR A 19 26.42 1.44 -2.23
C THR A 19 25.47 2.41 -1.51
N LEU A 20 25.13 2.11 -0.26
CA LEU A 20 24.34 3.01 0.57
C LEU A 20 25.01 4.39 0.71
N GLU A 21 26.34 4.41 0.88
CA GLU A 21 27.11 5.65 1.00
C GLU A 21 27.01 6.52 -0.26
N GLU A 22 27.10 5.91 -1.44
CA GLU A 22 26.92 6.61 -2.72
C GLU A 22 25.48 7.10 -2.90
N LEU A 23 24.46 6.28 -2.59
CA LEU A 23 23.06 6.69 -2.65
C LEU A 23 22.80 7.92 -1.77
N ARG A 24 23.43 8.01 -0.62
CA ARG A 24 23.29 9.15 0.30
C ARG A 24 23.99 10.43 -0.17
N GLN A 25 24.76 10.40 -1.25
CA GLN A 25 25.26 11.63 -1.89
C GLN A 25 24.18 12.30 -2.76
N PHE A 26 23.18 11.53 -3.22
CA PHE A 26 22.11 12.09 -4.03
C PHE A 26 21.09 12.85 -3.17
N ARG A 27 20.48 13.86 -3.79
CA ARG A 27 19.40 14.66 -3.17
C ARG A 27 18.05 14.25 -3.75
N LEU A 28 17.05 14.29 -2.92
CA LEU A 28 15.67 14.11 -3.38
C LEU A 28 15.24 15.30 -4.24
N LYS A 29 14.37 15.05 -5.19
CA LYS A 29 13.70 16.09 -5.98
C LYS A 29 12.28 16.29 -5.46
N SER A 30 11.77 17.53 -5.59
CA SER A 30 10.35 17.85 -5.39
C SER A 30 9.49 17.21 -6.49
N GLY A 31 8.17 17.19 -6.30
CA GLY A 31 7.21 16.76 -7.33
C GLY A 31 7.34 17.52 -8.66
N THR A 32 7.86 18.72 -8.64
CA THR A 32 8.18 19.56 -9.83
C THR A 32 9.58 19.31 -10.40
N GLY A 33 10.31 18.32 -9.89
CA GLY A 33 11.63 17.91 -10.38
C GLY A 33 12.82 18.73 -9.86
N HIS A 34 12.60 19.75 -9.01
CA HIS A 34 13.67 20.56 -8.47
C HIS A 34 14.42 19.85 -7.34
N LYS A 35 15.76 19.99 -7.33
CA LYS A 35 16.63 19.48 -6.26
C LYS A 35 16.24 20.10 -4.92
N THR A 36 16.13 19.26 -3.88
CA THR A 36 15.91 19.68 -2.50
C THR A 36 17.20 19.57 -1.67
N ALA A 37 17.16 19.98 -0.41
CA ALA A 37 18.23 19.76 0.56
C ALA A 37 18.22 18.34 1.16
N HIS A 38 17.16 17.55 0.93
CA HIS A 38 16.96 16.26 1.57
C HIS A 38 17.74 15.14 0.89
N LEU A 39 18.30 14.25 1.71
CA LEU A 39 18.95 13.01 1.30
C LEU A 39 17.92 11.88 1.14
N ILE A 40 18.32 10.79 0.48
CA ILE A 40 17.55 9.54 0.51
C ILE A 40 17.62 8.98 1.95
N PRO A 41 16.51 8.84 2.68
CA PRO A 41 16.55 8.28 4.02
C PRO A 41 16.77 6.77 3.98
N THR A 42 17.33 6.21 5.05
CA THR A 42 17.31 4.76 5.29
C THR A 42 15.95 4.35 5.85
N LEU A 43 15.62 3.05 5.74
CA LEU A 43 14.42 2.51 6.37
C LEU A 43 14.45 2.71 7.89
N GLU A 44 15.60 2.55 8.53
CA GLU A 44 15.79 2.77 9.96
C GLU A 44 15.45 4.21 10.37
N GLU A 45 15.93 5.20 9.62
CA GLU A 45 15.64 6.62 9.86
C GLU A 45 14.14 6.89 9.75
N VAL A 46 13.47 6.34 8.72
CA VAL A 46 12.03 6.50 8.52
C VAL A 46 11.24 5.85 9.65
N MET A 47 11.56 4.59 9.99
CA MET A 47 10.83 3.87 11.02
C MET A 47 11.02 4.48 12.41
N SER A 48 12.22 4.99 12.71
CA SER A 48 12.49 5.71 13.95
C SER A 48 11.68 7.01 14.04
N LEU A 49 11.57 7.75 12.93
CA LEU A 49 10.75 8.98 12.86
C LEU A 49 9.26 8.71 13.05
N CYS A 50 8.75 7.62 12.46
CA CYS A 50 7.34 7.24 12.47
C CYS A 50 6.92 6.52 13.75
N LYS A 51 7.86 6.08 14.58
CA LYS A 51 7.60 5.26 15.78
C LYS A 51 6.58 5.90 16.71
N GLY A 52 5.51 5.15 17.03
CA GLY A 52 4.42 5.58 17.90
C GLY A 52 3.47 6.63 17.29
N LYS A 53 3.61 6.96 15.99
CA LYS A 53 2.84 8.04 15.35
C LYS A 53 1.90 7.56 14.26
N ILE A 54 2.37 6.72 13.34
CA ILE A 54 1.62 6.28 12.16
C ILE A 54 1.97 4.85 11.77
N LEU A 55 1.10 4.20 11.00
CA LEU A 55 1.42 2.99 10.26
C LEU A 55 2.21 3.35 9.00
N VAL A 56 3.16 2.50 8.63
CA VAL A 56 3.97 2.65 7.42
C VAL A 56 3.71 1.48 6.48
N ASN A 57 3.25 1.76 5.27
CA ASN A 57 3.14 0.79 4.20
C ASN A 57 4.46 0.77 3.42
N ILE A 58 5.24 -0.31 3.53
CA ILE A 58 6.52 -0.45 2.81
C ILE A 58 6.24 -1.02 1.42
N ASP A 59 6.14 -0.13 0.44
CA ASP A 59 6.01 -0.53 -0.96
C ASP A 59 7.27 -1.26 -1.42
N LYS A 60 7.10 -2.39 -2.15
CA LYS A 60 8.18 -3.29 -2.60
C LYS A 60 9.08 -3.85 -1.49
N GLY A 61 8.65 -3.75 -0.22
CA GLY A 61 9.39 -4.31 0.90
C GLY A 61 9.46 -5.83 0.90
N TYR A 62 8.58 -6.50 0.14
CA TYR A 62 8.54 -7.96 0.08
C TYR A 62 9.82 -8.56 -0.50
N ASP A 63 10.43 -7.94 -1.50
CA ASP A 63 11.67 -8.41 -2.13
C ASP A 63 12.86 -8.43 -1.13
N TYR A 64 12.75 -7.68 -0.04
CA TYR A 64 13.74 -7.55 1.03
C TYR A 64 13.18 -7.95 2.39
N PHE A 65 12.24 -8.88 2.43
CA PHE A 65 11.42 -9.19 3.61
C PHE A 65 12.23 -9.39 4.90
N LYS A 66 13.30 -10.18 4.84
CA LYS A 66 14.13 -10.49 6.01
C LYS A 66 14.92 -9.27 6.50
N ASP A 67 15.45 -8.46 5.58
CA ASP A 67 16.21 -7.25 5.91
C ASP A 67 15.26 -6.17 6.48
N VAL A 68 14.09 -6.01 5.86
CA VAL A 68 13.02 -5.14 6.39
C VAL A 68 12.65 -5.57 7.81
N TYR A 69 12.40 -6.87 8.03
CA TYR A 69 12.04 -7.36 9.36
C TYR A 69 13.16 -7.14 10.39
N ALA A 70 14.45 -7.28 10.01
CA ALA A 70 15.58 -6.98 10.90
C ALA A 70 15.55 -5.52 11.36
N VAL A 71 15.40 -4.57 10.43
CA VAL A 71 15.30 -3.13 10.75
C VAL A 71 14.08 -2.84 11.63
N LEU A 72 12.92 -3.44 11.35
CA LEU A 72 11.71 -3.27 12.16
C LEU A 72 11.89 -3.78 13.59
N LYS A 73 12.65 -4.86 13.78
CA LYS A 73 12.99 -5.35 15.12
C LYS A 73 13.90 -4.38 15.88
N GLU A 74 14.94 -3.90 15.23
CA GLU A 74 15.91 -2.97 15.83
C GLU A 74 15.25 -1.66 16.24
N THR A 75 14.38 -1.12 15.39
CA THR A 75 13.63 0.11 15.68
C THR A 75 12.45 -0.11 16.63
N GLY A 76 12.04 -1.37 16.88
CA GLY A 76 10.88 -1.71 17.68
C GLY A 76 9.56 -1.29 17.04
N THR A 77 9.45 -1.39 15.70
CA THR A 77 8.30 -0.91 14.90
C THR A 77 7.61 -2.01 14.09
N VAL A 78 7.84 -3.28 14.42
CA VAL A 78 7.26 -4.44 13.70
C VAL A 78 5.73 -4.33 13.55
N GLN A 79 5.03 -3.85 14.59
CA GLN A 79 3.57 -3.70 14.59
C GLN A 79 3.10 -2.35 14.01
N GLN A 80 3.99 -1.56 13.44
CA GLN A 80 3.67 -0.30 12.76
C GLN A 80 3.96 -0.32 11.26
N CYS A 81 4.26 -1.50 10.73
CA CYS A 81 4.67 -1.64 9.35
C CYS A 81 3.83 -2.70 8.64
N ILE A 82 3.33 -2.36 7.47
CA ILE A 82 2.63 -3.26 6.56
C ILE A 82 3.61 -3.69 5.48
N ILE A 83 3.80 -5.01 5.33
CA ILE A 83 4.49 -5.61 4.19
C ILE A 83 3.42 -6.28 3.31
N LYS A 84 3.52 -6.13 2.01
CA LYS A 84 2.50 -6.61 1.08
C LYS A 84 3.09 -7.31 -0.14
N ALA A 85 2.36 -8.27 -0.70
CA ALA A 85 2.68 -8.92 -1.98
C ALA A 85 1.42 -9.48 -2.65
N GLY A 86 1.47 -9.59 -3.98
CA GLY A 86 0.42 -10.21 -4.79
C GLY A 86 0.72 -11.69 -5.10
N LEU A 87 1.13 -12.47 -4.08
CA LEU A 87 1.52 -13.86 -4.20
C LEU A 87 0.55 -14.77 -3.42
N PRO A 88 0.38 -16.05 -3.81
CA PRO A 88 -0.38 -17.03 -3.04
C PRO A 88 0.22 -17.23 -1.64
N TYR A 89 -0.63 -17.53 -0.65
CA TYR A 89 -0.19 -17.76 0.74
C TYR A 89 0.91 -18.80 0.86
N GLU A 90 0.78 -19.93 0.16
CA GLU A 90 1.73 -21.03 0.22
C GLU A 90 3.14 -20.61 -0.20
N GLN A 91 3.23 -19.76 -1.23
CA GLN A 91 4.50 -19.22 -1.67
C GLN A 91 5.07 -18.25 -0.63
N VAL A 92 4.27 -17.31 -0.14
CA VAL A 92 4.70 -16.33 0.88
C VAL A 92 5.16 -17.05 2.15
N LYS A 93 4.45 -18.09 2.57
CA LYS A 93 4.82 -18.90 3.76
C LYS A 93 6.09 -19.71 3.53
N ALA A 94 6.26 -20.30 2.35
CA ALA A 94 7.48 -21.05 2.01
C ALA A 94 8.73 -20.16 1.99
N GLU A 95 8.63 -18.94 1.48
CA GLU A 95 9.76 -17.99 1.39
C GLU A 95 10.14 -17.35 2.74
N ASN A 96 9.16 -17.10 3.62
CA ASN A 96 9.34 -16.29 4.83
C ASN A 96 9.17 -17.06 6.14
N GLY A 97 8.63 -18.28 6.10
CA GLY A 97 8.50 -19.15 7.27
C GLY A 97 7.72 -18.48 8.41
N ASP A 98 8.25 -18.61 9.63
CA ASP A 98 7.63 -18.09 10.85
C ASP A 98 7.76 -16.56 11.01
N VAL A 99 8.54 -15.90 10.16
CA VAL A 99 8.63 -14.43 10.18
C VAL A 99 7.33 -13.80 9.69
N LEU A 100 6.64 -14.48 8.77
CA LEU A 100 5.33 -14.05 8.26
C LEU A 100 4.30 -13.84 9.40
N ASP A 101 4.32 -14.69 10.40
CA ASP A 101 3.37 -14.62 11.53
C ASP A 101 3.68 -13.48 12.53
N LYS A 102 4.83 -12.81 12.38
CA LYS A 102 5.30 -11.76 13.28
C LYS A 102 5.05 -10.35 12.77
N VAL A 103 4.70 -10.19 11.50
CA VAL A 103 4.50 -8.91 10.82
C VAL A 103 3.04 -8.67 10.46
N ILE A 104 2.67 -7.43 10.17
CA ILE A 104 1.40 -7.14 9.51
C ILE A 104 1.60 -7.37 8.02
N PHE A 105 1.13 -8.52 7.54
CA PHE A 105 1.16 -8.84 6.11
C PHE A 105 -0.20 -8.56 5.47
N MET A 106 -0.19 -7.85 4.34
CA MET A 106 -1.39 -7.51 3.58
C MET A 106 -1.31 -8.11 2.17
N PRO A 107 -2.11 -9.14 1.86
CA PRO A 107 -2.22 -9.66 0.50
C PRO A 107 -2.75 -8.60 -0.46
N ILE A 108 -2.13 -8.51 -1.65
CA ILE A 108 -2.67 -7.76 -2.80
C ILE A 108 -3.43 -8.76 -3.66
N VAL A 109 -4.71 -8.52 -3.89
CA VAL A 109 -5.55 -9.38 -4.73
C VAL A 109 -6.10 -8.61 -5.91
N GLN A 110 -5.73 -9.05 -7.12
CA GLN A 110 -6.26 -8.50 -8.37
C GLN A 110 -7.58 -9.22 -8.69
N LEU A 111 -8.71 -8.60 -8.35
CA LEU A 111 -10.03 -9.22 -8.39
C LEU A 111 -10.51 -9.61 -9.81
N HIS A 112 -9.98 -8.92 -10.83
CA HIS A 112 -10.26 -9.19 -12.24
C HIS A 112 -9.48 -10.37 -12.81
N LYS A 113 -8.57 -10.98 -12.03
CA LYS A 113 -7.77 -12.13 -12.48
C LYS A 113 -8.36 -13.44 -12.04
N ASP A 114 -8.21 -14.45 -12.90
CA ASP A 114 -8.55 -15.83 -12.57
C ASP A 114 -7.86 -16.27 -11.29
N GLY A 115 -8.57 -16.98 -10.43
CA GLY A 115 -8.05 -17.49 -9.17
C GLY A 115 -8.07 -16.50 -8.00
N ALA A 116 -8.55 -15.25 -8.17
CA ALA A 116 -8.63 -14.24 -7.11
C ALA A 116 -9.38 -14.77 -5.87
N GLU A 117 -10.49 -15.48 -6.07
CA GLU A 117 -11.27 -16.07 -4.98
C GLU A 117 -10.46 -17.12 -4.21
N ALA A 118 -9.74 -18.00 -4.90
CA ALA A 118 -8.91 -19.03 -4.27
C ALA A 118 -7.78 -18.41 -3.44
N VAL A 119 -7.19 -17.30 -3.88
CA VAL A 119 -6.19 -16.54 -3.11
C VAL A 119 -6.81 -16.00 -1.82
N ILE A 120 -8.00 -15.39 -1.87
CA ILE A 120 -8.71 -14.91 -0.69
C ILE A 120 -8.96 -16.06 0.30
N ASP A 121 -9.49 -17.19 -0.19
CA ASP A 121 -9.82 -18.35 0.64
C ASP A 121 -8.58 -18.96 1.29
N SER A 122 -7.46 -19.07 0.56
CA SER A 122 -6.20 -19.58 1.10
C SER A 122 -5.70 -18.71 2.25
N TYR A 123 -5.64 -17.40 2.07
CA TYR A 123 -5.23 -16.48 3.14
C TYR A 123 -6.19 -16.52 4.34
N GLN A 124 -7.50 -16.58 4.11
CA GLN A 124 -8.47 -16.66 5.20
C GLN A 124 -8.35 -17.95 6.01
N THR A 125 -8.06 -19.06 5.35
CA THR A 125 -7.89 -20.34 6.01
C THR A 125 -6.66 -20.38 6.92
N HIS A 126 -5.56 -19.81 6.47
CA HIS A 126 -4.27 -20.01 7.10
C HIS A 126 -3.76 -18.81 7.95
N MET A 127 -4.15 -17.59 7.63
CA MET A 127 -3.57 -16.40 8.23
C MET A 127 -4.59 -15.41 8.80
N LYS A 128 -5.76 -15.28 8.19
CA LYS A 128 -6.77 -14.26 8.49
C LYS A 128 -6.16 -12.85 8.51
N PRO A 129 -5.75 -12.31 7.36
CA PRO A 129 -5.08 -11.02 7.28
C PRO A 129 -5.90 -9.89 7.91
N ALA A 130 -5.23 -8.92 8.54
CA ALA A 130 -5.89 -7.74 9.10
C ALA A 130 -6.52 -6.85 8.01
N ALA A 131 -5.93 -6.84 6.82
CA ALA A 131 -6.43 -6.14 5.64
C ALA A 131 -6.03 -6.86 4.35
N TYR A 132 -6.79 -6.58 3.28
CA TYR A 132 -6.45 -6.92 1.89
C TYR A 132 -6.37 -5.64 1.05
N GLU A 133 -5.34 -5.50 0.25
CA GLU A 133 -5.33 -4.54 -0.85
C GLU A 133 -6.06 -5.16 -2.04
N LEU A 134 -7.18 -4.57 -2.42
CA LEU A 134 -7.99 -5.04 -3.52
C LEU A 134 -7.79 -4.15 -4.74
N VAL A 135 -7.40 -4.77 -5.86
CA VAL A 135 -7.19 -4.11 -7.15
C VAL A 135 -8.22 -4.65 -8.14
N PHE A 136 -8.95 -3.75 -8.78
CA PHE A 136 -10.00 -4.11 -9.74
C PHE A 136 -10.19 -3.00 -10.78
N ASP A 137 -10.59 -3.39 -11.99
CA ASP A 137 -10.71 -2.52 -13.17
C ASP A 137 -12.16 -2.15 -13.51
N SER A 138 -13.12 -2.73 -12.82
CA SER A 138 -14.54 -2.50 -13.02
C SER A 138 -15.34 -2.77 -11.74
N ASP A 139 -16.59 -2.32 -11.70
CA ASP A 139 -17.57 -2.62 -10.66
C ASP A 139 -18.59 -3.69 -11.08
N SER A 140 -18.12 -4.69 -11.85
CA SER A 140 -18.97 -5.79 -12.28
C SER A 140 -19.55 -6.57 -11.07
N PRO A 141 -20.70 -7.25 -11.23
CA PRO A 141 -21.28 -8.05 -10.16
C PRO A 141 -20.33 -9.09 -9.56
N GLU A 142 -19.45 -9.67 -10.37
CA GLU A 142 -18.44 -10.65 -9.95
C GLU A 142 -17.42 -10.01 -9.00
N ILE A 143 -16.89 -8.84 -9.37
CA ILE A 143 -15.95 -8.09 -8.55
C ILE A 143 -16.59 -7.62 -7.24
N LEU A 144 -17.80 -7.07 -7.32
CA LEU A 144 -18.54 -6.64 -6.13
C LEU A 144 -18.82 -7.79 -5.16
N ASN A 145 -19.08 -9.01 -5.68
CA ASN A 145 -19.24 -10.20 -4.86
C ASN A 145 -17.94 -10.58 -4.14
N LEU A 146 -16.78 -10.47 -4.79
CA LEU A 146 -15.48 -10.73 -4.16
C LEU A 146 -15.14 -9.67 -3.10
N ILE A 147 -15.40 -8.39 -3.36
CA ILE A 147 -15.28 -7.31 -2.36
C ILE A 147 -16.14 -7.62 -1.13
N LYS A 148 -17.41 -7.98 -1.35
CA LYS A 148 -18.34 -8.37 -0.28
C LYS A 148 -17.84 -9.61 0.47
N LYS A 149 -17.28 -10.59 -0.24
CA LYS A 149 -16.70 -11.80 0.37
C LYS A 149 -15.58 -11.41 1.36
N VAL A 150 -14.61 -10.59 0.93
CA VAL A 150 -13.53 -10.12 1.82
C VAL A 150 -14.09 -9.33 3.00
N ARG A 151 -15.01 -8.39 2.77
CA ARG A 151 -15.65 -7.62 3.86
C ARG A 151 -16.30 -8.53 4.91
N ASN A 152 -16.94 -9.60 4.49
CA ASN A 152 -17.63 -10.54 5.39
C ASN A 152 -16.67 -11.40 6.22
N THR A 153 -15.37 -11.45 5.89
CA THR A 153 -14.37 -12.14 6.70
C THR A 153 -13.98 -11.38 7.97
N GLY A 154 -14.32 -10.09 8.04
CA GLY A 154 -13.90 -9.18 9.11
C GLY A 154 -12.53 -8.51 8.85
N SER A 155 -11.83 -8.87 7.77
CA SER A 155 -10.62 -8.16 7.33
C SER A 155 -10.98 -6.76 6.80
N ASN A 156 -10.09 -5.80 6.99
CA ASN A 156 -10.25 -4.47 6.42
C ASN A 156 -10.00 -4.48 4.91
N LEU A 157 -10.69 -3.60 4.21
CA LEU A 157 -10.43 -3.34 2.79
C LEU A 157 -9.49 -2.15 2.66
N PHE A 158 -8.40 -2.35 1.93
CA PHE A 158 -7.50 -1.31 1.45
C PHE A 158 -7.74 -1.15 -0.06
N ILE A 159 -8.16 0.04 -0.49
CA ILE A 159 -8.40 0.34 -1.90
C ILE A 159 -7.52 1.52 -2.31
N ASN A 160 -6.92 1.37 -3.48
CA ASN A 160 -6.01 2.35 -4.05
C ASN A 160 -6.77 3.20 -5.07
N SER A 161 -7.00 4.49 -4.78
CA SER A 161 -7.74 5.42 -5.64
C SER A 161 -6.85 6.24 -6.59
N LEU A 162 -5.58 5.87 -6.78
CA LEU A 162 -4.65 6.66 -7.60
C LEU A 162 -5.00 6.67 -9.09
N TRP A 163 -5.47 5.56 -9.63
CA TRP A 163 -5.78 5.39 -11.06
C TRP A 163 -7.03 4.54 -11.29
N PRO A 164 -7.76 4.77 -12.39
CA PRO A 164 -9.01 4.07 -12.69
C PRO A 164 -8.90 2.53 -12.66
N GLU A 165 -7.79 2.00 -13.16
CA GLU A 165 -7.56 0.55 -13.28
C GLU A 165 -7.31 -0.15 -11.93
N LEU A 166 -7.13 0.62 -10.86
CA LEU A 166 -6.92 0.10 -9.52
C LEU A 166 -8.21 0.00 -8.69
N CYS A 167 -9.27 0.72 -9.11
CA CYS A 167 -10.49 0.89 -8.31
C CYS A 167 -11.77 1.01 -9.16
N GLY A 168 -11.79 0.43 -10.37
CA GLY A 168 -12.97 0.41 -11.24
C GLY A 168 -13.45 1.80 -11.67
N GLY A 169 -12.55 2.77 -11.81
CA GLY A 169 -12.89 4.13 -12.20
C GLY A 169 -13.36 5.03 -11.07
N HIS A 170 -13.23 4.59 -9.81
CA HIS A 170 -13.57 5.40 -8.62
C HIS A 170 -12.31 6.07 -8.04
N ASP A 171 -11.53 6.73 -8.90
CA ASP A 171 -10.21 7.27 -8.62
C ASP A 171 -10.20 8.73 -8.13
N ASP A 172 -9.01 9.22 -7.78
CA ASP A 172 -8.78 10.56 -7.28
C ASP A 172 -9.13 11.65 -8.30
N ASP A 173 -8.87 11.41 -9.59
CA ASP A 173 -9.19 12.39 -10.64
C ASP A 173 -10.70 12.53 -10.80
N ARG A 174 -11.45 11.43 -10.68
CA ARG A 174 -12.91 11.50 -10.64
C ARG A 174 -13.40 12.34 -9.45
N ALA A 175 -12.82 12.13 -8.27
CA ALA A 175 -13.21 12.87 -7.08
C ALA A 175 -12.92 14.37 -7.20
N VAL A 176 -11.74 14.73 -7.68
CA VAL A 176 -11.20 16.09 -7.63
C VAL A 176 -11.44 16.85 -8.94
N GLU A 177 -10.99 16.30 -10.06
CA GLU A 177 -11.03 17.00 -11.36
C GLU A 177 -12.44 17.00 -11.97
N LEU A 178 -13.22 15.93 -11.75
CA LEU A 178 -14.61 15.86 -12.17
C LEU A 178 -15.61 16.35 -11.12
N HIS A 179 -15.13 16.73 -9.92
CA HIS A 179 -15.96 17.18 -8.80
C HIS A 179 -17.04 16.16 -8.39
N GLN A 180 -16.69 14.85 -8.38
CA GLN A 180 -17.60 13.75 -8.05
C GLN A 180 -17.06 12.91 -6.87
N PRO A 181 -16.79 13.50 -5.69
CA PRO A 181 -16.21 12.76 -4.57
C PRO A 181 -17.15 11.67 -4.00
N ASP A 182 -18.47 11.85 -4.07
CA ASP A 182 -19.42 10.83 -3.62
C ASP A 182 -19.42 9.58 -4.53
N GLU A 183 -19.18 9.73 -5.82
CA GLU A 183 -19.12 8.66 -6.81
C GLU A 183 -17.73 8.01 -6.91
N SER A 184 -16.73 8.61 -6.27
CA SER A 184 -15.38 8.10 -6.14
C SER A 184 -15.14 7.64 -4.70
N TRP A 185 -14.58 8.46 -3.85
CA TRP A 185 -14.25 8.11 -2.46
C TRP A 185 -15.47 7.65 -1.67
N GLY A 186 -16.65 8.27 -1.88
CA GLY A 186 -17.91 7.87 -1.26
C GLY A 186 -18.32 6.46 -1.65
N TRP A 187 -18.17 6.10 -2.93
CA TRP A 187 -18.43 4.75 -3.43
C TRP A 187 -17.45 3.73 -2.78
N ILE A 188 -16.14 4.02 -2.77
CA ILE A 188 -15.11 3.19 -2.15
C ILE A 188 -15.45 2.92 -0.67
N ILE A 189 -15.83 3.96 0.07
CA ILE A 189 -16.24 3.85 1.47
C ILE A 189 -17.51 3.02 1.60
N GLY A 190 -18.48 3.18 0.69
CA GLY A 190 -19.69 2.40 0.62
C GLY A 190 -19.46 0.89 0.43
N GLN A 191 -18.37 0.51 -0.25
CA GLN A 191 -17.94 -0.89 -0.33
C GLN A 191 -17.37 -1.40 1.01
N GLY A 192 -17.13 -0.53 1.97
CA GLY A 192 -16.61 -0.88 3.30
C GLY A 192 -15.11 -0.70 3.46
N ALA A 193 -14.46 0.03 2.56
CA ALA A 193 -13.04 0.36 2.70
C ALA A 193 -12.79 1.15 4.00
N LYS A 194 -11.76 0.74 4.73
CA LYS A 194 -11.25 1.42 5.92
C LYS A 194 -9.90 2.09 5.67
N LEU A 195 -9.23 1.71 4.61
CA LEU A 195 -7.94 2.22 4.19
C LEU A 195 -8.04 2.62 2.72
N ILE A 196 -7.71 3.86 2.41
CA ILE A 196 -7.71 4.39 1.04
C ILE A 196 -6.32 4.98 0.77
N GLN A 197 -5.67 4.50 -0.29
CA GLN A 197 -4.45 5.11 -0.79
C GLN A 197 -4.81 6.18 -1.80
N THR A 198 -4.36 7.41 -1.60
CA THR A 198 -4.67 8.59 -2.43
C THR A 198 -3.45 9.49 -2.61
N ASP A 199 -3.34 10.14 -3.75
CA ASP A 199 -2.41 11.24 -4.01
C ASP A 199 -2.99 12.61 -3.58
N ARG A 200 -4.23 12.65 -3.09
CA ARG A 200 -4.96 13.85 -2.64
C ARG A 200 -5.32 13.78 -1.15
N PRO A 201 -4.38 13.47 -0.23
CA PRO A 201 -4.73 13.14 1.17
C PRO A 201 -5.44 14.28 1.90
N ALA A 202 -5.07 15.54 1.63
CA ALA A 202 -5.72 16.70 2.26
C ALA A 202 -7.20 16.81 1.85
N LEU A 203 -7.51 16.64 0.55
CA LEU A 203 -8.87 16.73 0.02
C LEU A 203 -9.72 15.52 0.47
N LEU A 204 -9.13 14.32 0.52
CA LEU A 204 -9.85 13.17 1.07
C LEU A 204 -10.16 13.36 2.55
N LEU A 205 -9.24 13.88 3.36
CA LEU A 205 -9.50 14.17 4.78
C LEU A 205 -10.60 15.22 4.96
N GLU A 206 -10.62 16.27 4.15
CA GLU A 206 -11.68 17.27 4.14
C GLU A 206 -13.04 16.62 3.85
N TYR A 207 -13.14 15.84 2.78
CA TYR A 207 -14.32 15.07 2.43
C TYR A 207 -14.79 14.15 3.57
N LEU A 208 -13.87 13.38 4.17
CA LEU A 208 -14.20 12.47 5.27
C LEU A 208 -14.74 13.21 6.50
N ARG A 209 -14.19 14.38 6.82
CA ARG A 209 -14.66 15.23 7.93
C ARG A 209 -16.05 15.80 7.67
N GLU A 210 -16.31 16.29 6.46
CA GLU A 210 -17.64 16.73 6.06
C GLU A 210 -18.69 15.63 6.20
N LYS A 211 -18.34 14.40 5.86
CA LYS A 211 -19.21 13.22 6.00
C LYS A 211 -19.22 12.65 7.43
N LYS A 212 -18.47 13.22 8.38
CA LYS A 212 -18.32 12.74 9.78
C LYS A 212 -17.77 11.30 9.87
N LEU A 213 -16.87 10.95 8.98
CA LEU A 213 -16.21 9.64 8.91
C LEU A 213 -14.76 9.68 9.44
N HIS A 214 -14.26 10.87 9.75
CA HIS A 214 -12.94 11.12 10.36
C HIS A 214 -13.02 12.33 11.29
N ASP A 215 -12.16 12.35 12.33
CA ASP A 215 -12.03 13.48 13.27
C ASP A 215 -11.31 14.70 12.67
#